data_70fd59ee39cd7b527d0d1bce358dcd1b
#
_entry.id   70fd59ee39cd7b527d0d1bce358dcd1b
#
_cell.length_a   1.000
_cell.length_b   1.000
_cell.length_c   1.000
_cell.angle_alpha   90.00
_cell.angle_beta   90.00
_cell.angle_gamma   90.00
#
_symmetry.space_group_name_H-M   'P 1'
#
loop_
_entity.id
_entity.type
_entity.pdbx_description
1 polymer ?
#
loop_
_entity_poly.entity_id
_entity_poly.type
_entity_poly.pdbx_seq_one_letter_code
_entity_poly.pdbx_strand_id
1 'polypeptide(L)'
;LQARAPLAPPPRPGGAGPRPAEPAPEEAPAPAHDGAPTADEAAIRAFAEQLIRGTLGHREEIDREIERVSQNWKLHRLAAVDRNVMRLAIYEMKHRPDIPPVVSINEAVDLARKYSTGESGRFVNGLLDRIRTELPRPARTPAPPAA
;
A
#
# COMPACT_ATOMS: atom_id res chain seq x y z
N LEU A 1 7.55 14.96 -27.14
CA LEU A 1 6.87 15.07 -25.83
C LEU A 1 5.58 14.28 -25.92
N GLN A 2 5.62 13.00 -25.55
CA GLN A 2 4.38 12.22 -25.44
C GLN A 2 3.68 12.60 -24.16
N ALA A 3 2.51 13.21 -24.28
CA ALA A 3 1.64 13.47 -23.15
C ALA A 3 1.27 12.12 -22.50
N ARG A 4 1.65 11.94 -21.24
CA ARG A 4 1.24 10.77 -20.45
C ARG A 4 -0.28 10.75 -20.33
N ALA A 5 -0.91 9.62 -20.65
CA ALA A 5 -2.34 9.45 -20.48
C ALA A 5 -2.76 9.77 -19.04
N PRO A 6 -3.92 10.39 -18.83
CA PRO A 6 -4.43 10.65 -17.49
C PRO A 6 -4.62 9.35 -16.72
N LEU A 7 -4.38 9.40 -15.42
CA LEU A 7 -4.61 8.26 -14.53
C LEU A 7 -6.11 7.93 -14.52
N ALA A 8 -6.44 6.65 -14.69
CA ALA A 8 -7.83 6.22 -14.57
C ALA A 8 -8.39 6.63 -13.19
N PRO A 9 -9.66 7.07 -13.10
CA PRO A 9 -10.24 7.45 -11.84
C PRO A 9 -10.25 6.27 -10.86
N PRO A 10 -10.10 6.53 -9.56
CA PRO A 10 -10.23 5.49 -8.54
C PRO A 10 -11.66 4.92 -8.55
N PRO A 11 -11.83 3.66 -8.18
CA PRO A 11 -13.15 3.06 -8.05
C PRO A 11 -13.97 3.84 -7.02
N ARG A 12 -15.24 4.08 -7.34
CA ARG A 12 -16.14 4.81 -6.46
C ARG A 12 -16.41 3.98 -5.20
N PRO A 13 -16.25 4.52 -4.00
CA PRO A 13 -16.71 3.86 -2.80
C PRO A 13 -18.25 3.80 -2.85
N GLY A 14 -18.80 2.60 -2.95
CA GLY A 14 -20.23 2.38 -2.76
C GLY A 14 -21.11 2.73 -3.96
N GLY A 15 -21.30 1.76 -4.83
CA GLY A 15 -22.30 1.75 -5.91
C GLY A 15 -22.84 0.36 -6.22
N ALA A 16 -22.53 -0.62 -5.39
CA ALA A 16 -23.24 -1.89 -5.38
C ALA A 16 -24.15 -1.91 -4.15
N GLY A 17 -25.45 -1.98 -4.36
CA GLY A 17 -26.38 -2.30 -3.30
C GLY A 17 -25.94 -3.57 -2.55
N PRO A 18 -26.41 -3.82 -1.33
CA PRO A 18 -25.94 -4.92 -0.52
C PRO A 18 -26.09 -6.22 -1.30
N ARG A 19 -24.96 -6.77 -1.76
CA ARG A 19 -24.94 -8.19 -2.11
C ARG A 19 -25.33 -8.94 -0.84
N PRO A 20 -26.22 -9.93 -0.92
CA PRO A 20 -26.37 -10.84 0.19
C PRO A 20 -24.96 -11.33 0.53
N ALA A 21 -24.58 -11.14 1.78
CA ALA A 21 -23.31 -11.61 2.29
C ALA A 21 -23.25 -13.11 2.01
N GLU A 22 -22.37 -13.51 1.09
CA GLU A 22 -21.93 -14.90 1.10
C GLU A 22 -21.33 -15.10 2.50
N PRO A 23 -21.71 -16.18 3.22
CA PRO A 23 -21.09 -16.45 4.50
C PRO A 23 -19.60 -16.49 4.25
N ALA A 24 -18.86 -15.59 4.92
CA ALA A 24 -17.43 -15.64 4.94
C ALA A 24 -17.04 -17.10 5.28
N PRO A 25 -16.06 -17.69 4.58
CA PRO A 25 -15.55 -18.98 5.00
C PRO A 25 -15.25 -18.86 6.48
N GLU A 26 -15.88 -19.72 7.26
CA GLU A 26 -15.70 -19.79 8.71
C GLU A 26 -14.20 -20.01 8.93
N GLU A 27 -13.50 -18.90 9.16
CA GLU A 27 -12.08 -18.92 9.45
C GLU A 27 -11.98 -19.71 10.73
N ALA A 28 -11.45 -20.93 10.65
CA ALA A 28 -11.21 -21.75 11.82
C ALA A 28 -10.51 -20.86 12.86
N PRO A 29 -10.97 -20.84 14.13
CA PRO A 29 -10.37 -19.99 15.13
C PRO A 29 -8.87 -20.24 15.12
N ALA A 30 -8.09 -19.19 14.89
CA ALA A 30 -6.64 -19.27 14.99
C ALA A 30 -6.30 -19.97 16.30
N PRO A 31 -5.41 -20.95 16.31
CA PRO A 31 -5.05 -21.65 17.54
C PRO A 31 -4.66 -20.60 18.56
N ALA A 32 -5.32 -20.63 19.71
CA ALA A 32 -5.00 -19.75 20.84
C ALA A 32 -3.53 -20.05 21.23
N HIS A 33 -2.63 -19.16 20.85
CA HIS A 33 -1.24 -19.23 21.28
C HIS A 33 -1.17 -18.71 22.72
N ASP A 34 -1.35 -19.61 23.66
CA ASP A 34 -1.18 -19.33 25.11
C ASP A 34 0.30 -19.26 25.52
N GLY A 35 1.20 -19.03 24.58
CA GLY A 35 2.65 -18.97 24.78
C GLY A 35 3.25 -17.60 24.42
N ALA A 36 4.42 -17.31 24.99
CA ALA A 36 5.23 -16.18 24.54
C ALA A 36 5.52 -16.34 23.03
N PRO A 37 5.53 -15.22 22.25
CA PRO A 37 5.78 -15.27 20.82
C PRO A 37 7.13 -15.92 20.54
N THR A 38 7.18 -16.75 19.47
CA THR A 38 8.44 -17.31 18.98
C THR A 38 9.39 -16.19 18.54
N ALA A 39 10.68 -16.48 18.39
CA ALA A 39 11.67 -15.52 17.90
C ALA A 39 11.29 -14.95 16.53
N ASP A 40 10.73 -15.79 15.64
CA ASP A 40 10.29 -15.39 14.32
C ASP A 40 9.05 -14.49 14.38
N GLU A 41 8.09 -14.80 15.21
CA GLU A 41 6.91 -13.96 15.44
C GLU A 41 7.27 -12.61 16.05
N ALA A 42 8.21 -12.57 16.97
CA ALA A 42 8.73 -11.34 17.55
C ALA A 42 9.45 -10.49 16.50
N ALA A 43 10.24 -11.09 15.63
CA ALA A 43 10.92 -10.39 14.53
C ALA A 43 9.92 -9.81 13.50
N ILE A 44 8.91 -10.59 13.11
CA ILE A 44 7.84 -10.12 12.21
C ILE A 44 7.08 -8.97 12.83
N ARG A 45 6.72 -9.06 14.10
CA ARG A 45 6.03 -7.98 14.83
C ARG A 45 6.87 -6.71 14.88
N ALA A 46 8.15 -6.82 15.24
CA ALA A 46 9.07 -5.68 15.28
C ALA A 46 9.21 -5.00 13.91
N PHE A 47 9.31 -5.78 12.85
CA PHE A 47 9.35 -5.27 11.48
C PHE A 47 8.05 -4.53 11.11
N ALA A 48 6.89 -5.13 11.39
CA ALA A 48 5.59 -4.50 11.15
C ALA A 48 5.43 -3.19 11.94
N GLU A 49 5.84 -3.16 13.20
CA GLU A 49 5.80 -1.94 14.02
C GLU A 49 6.69 -0.83 13.45
N GLN A 50 7.87 -1.14 12.96
CA GLN A 50 8.74 -0.16 12.32
C GLN A 50 8.09 0.45 11.08
N LEU A 51 7.48 -0.36 10.22
CA LEU A 51 6.76 0.11 9.04
C LEU A 51 5.58 1.00 9.39
N ILE A 52 4.77 0.57 10.36
CA ILE A 52 3.59 1.34 10.80
C ILE A 52 4.02 2.67 11.40
N ARG A 53 4.96 2.68 12.34
CA ARG A 53 5.45 3.91 12.99
C ARG A 53 6.08 4.86 11.98
N GLY A 54 6.90 4.34 11.08
CA GLY A 54 7.52 5.14 10.02
C GLY A 54 6.47 5.75 9.09
N THR A 55 5.50 4.97 8.65
CA THR A 55 4.41 5.44 7.80
C THR A 55 3.58 6.54 8.48
N LEU A 56 3.23 6.35 9.75
CA LEU A 56 2.47 7.34 10.51
C LEU A 56 3.28 8.61 10.77
N GLY A 57 4.58 8.48 11.04
CA GLY A 57 5.47 9.63 11.24
C GLY A 57 5.63 10.50 9.99
N HIS A 58 5.48 9.92 8.79
CA HIS A 58 5.58 10.62 7.50
C HIS A 58 4.22 10.84 6.83
N ARG A 59 3.11 10.64 7.56
CA ARG A 59 1.76 10.62 6.99
C ARG A 59 1.41 11.87 6.20
N GLU A 60 1.70 13.04 6.71
CA GLU A 60 1.35 14.30 6.06
C GLU A 60 2.13 14.51 4.74
N GLU A 61 3.40 14.15 4.73
CA GLU A 61 4.23 14.19 3.51
C GLU A 61 3.68 13.24 2.47
N ILE A 62 3.40 12.00 2.87
CA ILE A 62 2.90 10.95 2.00
C ILE A 62 1.51 11.31 1.45
N ASP A 63 0.63 11.84 2.28
CA ASP A 63 -0.71 12.25 1.87
C ASP A 63 -0.67 13.37 0.81
N ARG A 64 0.21 14.35 0.97
CA ARG A 64 0.45 15.39 -0.05
C ARG A 64 0.95 14.79 -1.36
N GLU A 65 1.81 13.79 -1.29
CA GLU A 65 2.33 13.09 -2.47
C GLU A 65 1.21 12.35 -3.21
N ILE A 66 0.36 11.62 -2.49
CA ILE A 66 -0.81 10.94 -3.07
C ILE A 66 -1.74 11.95 -3.74
N GLU A 67 -2.07 13.05 -3.07
CA GLU A 67 -2.96 14.09 -3.64
C GLU A 67 -2.35 14.75 -4.86
N ARG A 68 -1.04 15.01 -4.85
CA ARG A 68 -0.31 15.58 -5.99
C ARG A 68 -0.40 14.68 -7.22
N VAL A 69 -0.18 13.38 -7.05
CA VAL A 69 -0.15 12.42 -8.16
C VAL A 69 -1.54 12.01 -8.62
N SER A 70 -2.50 11.93 -7.70
CA SER A 70 -3.89 11.62 -8.03
C SER A 70 -4.63 12.76 -8.73
N GLN A 71 -4.04 13.93 -8.80
CA GLN A 71 -4.54 15.16 -9.44
C GLN A 71 -5.87 15.66 -8.86
N ASN A 72 -7.00 15.18 -9.32
CA ASN A 72 -8.30 15.71 -8.93
C ASN A 72 -9.01 14.91 -7.84
N TRP A 73 -8.35 13.88 -7.30
CA TRP A 73 -8.97 13.03 -6.29
C TRP A 73 -8.49 13.37 -4.89
N LYS A 74 -9.43 13.77 -4.05
CA LYS A 74 -9.14 14.06 -2.64
C LYS A 74 -8.90 12.78 -1.87
N LEU A 75 -7.89 12.77 -1.03
CA LEU A 75 -7.48 11.62 -0.24
C LEU A 75 -8.64 10.99 0.56
N HIS A 76 -9.52 11.81 1.13
CA HIS A 76 -10.66 11.33 1.92
C HIS A 76 -11.73 10.60 1.09
N ARG A 77 -11.71 10.75 -0.24
CA ARG A 77 -12.62 10.03 -1.16
C ARG A 77 -12.09 8.68 -1.60
N LEU A 78 -10.83 8.38 -1.32
CA LEU A 78 -10.25 7.08 -1.61
C LEU A 78 -10.76 6.05 -0.59
N ALA A 79 -10.90 4.80 -1.02
CA ALA A 79 -11.20 3.70 -0.11
C ALA A 79 -10.11 3.61 0.97
N ALA A 80 -10.52 3.31 2.21
CA ALA A 80 -9.58 3.30 3.34
C ALA A 80 -8.42 2.31 3.14
N VAL A 81 -8.72 1.14 2.57
CA VAL A 81 -7.69 0.13 2.26
C VAL A 81 -6.72 0.69 1.23
N ASP A 82 -7.20 1.22 0.10
CA ASP A 82 -6.36 1.77 -0.97
C ASP A 82 -5.44 2.86 -0.44
N ARG A 83 -6.01 3.79 0.34
CA ARG A 83 -5.25 4.88 0.96
C ARG A 83 -4.14 4.38 1.88
N ASN A 84 -4.43 3.39 2.72
CA ASN A 84 -3.47 2.89 3.69
C ASN A 84 -2.38 2.02 3.05
N VAL A 85 -2.71 1.17 2.09
CA VAL A 85 -1.69 0.37 1.38
C VAL A 85 -0.77 1.28 0.55
N MET A 86 -1.30 2.34 -0.06
CA MET A 86 -0.48 3.32 -0.77
C MET A 86 0.45 4.08 0.18
N ARG A 87 -0.04 4.49 1.35
CA ARG A 87 0.80 5.14 2.38
C ARG A 87 1.98 4.26 2.76
N LEU A 88 1.72 2.99 3.05
CA LEU A 88 2.76 2.03 3.43
C LEU A 88 3.78 1.85 2.31
N ALA A 89 3.32 1.60 1.09
CA ALA A 89 4.21 1.40 -0.05
C ALA A 89 5.06 2.64 -0.36
N ILE A 90 4.51 3.84 -0.27
CA ILE A 90 5.26 5.10 -0.48
C ILE A 90 6.32 5.27 0.61
N TYR A 91 5.97 4.99 1.87
CA TYR A 91 6.95 5.00 2.95
C TYR A 91 8.11 4.04 2.67
N GLU A 92 7.83 2.80 2.32
CA GLU A 92 8.86 1.82 1.97
C GLU A 92 9.74 2.30 0.81
N MET A 93 9.12 2.76 -0.27
CA MET A 93 9.87 3.23 -1.44
C MET A 93 10.79 4.42 -1.15
N LYS A 94 10.40 5.31 -0.23
CA LYS A 94 11.16 6.52 0.10
C LYS A 94 12.17 6.32 1.23
N HIS A 95 11.83 5.52 2.22
CA HIS A 95 12.55 5.44 3.49
C HIS A 95 13.14 4.06 3.81
N ARG A 96 12.85 3.03 3.01
CA ARG A 96 13.38 1.69 3.18
C ARG A 96 14.24 1.29 1.97
N PRO A 97 15.53 1.68 1.97
CA PRO A 97 16.43 1.38 0.85
C PRO A 97 16.71 -0.11 0.68
N ASP A 98 16.50 -0.91 1.71
CA ASP A 98 16.61 -2.37 1.71
C ASP A 98 15.48 -3.06 0.93
N ILE A 99 14.36 -2.38 0.68
CA ILE A 99 13.21 -2.92 -0.07
C ILE A 99 13.20 -2.32 -1.48
N PRO A 100 13.28 -3.15 -2.54
CA PRO A 100 13.14 -2.64 -3.90
C PRO A 100 11.74 -2.05 -4.14
N PRO A 101 11.61 -0.89 -4.79
CA PRO A 101 10.31 -0.25 -5.02
C PRO A 101 9.25 -1.14 -5.67
N VAL A 102 9.66 -2.00 -6.60
CA VAL A 102 8.73 -2.92 -7.27
C VAL A 102 8.10 -3.92 -6.32
N VAL A 103 8.82 -4.32 -5.26
CA VAL A 103 8.29 -5.23 -4.23
C VAL A 103 7.18 -4.52 -3.45
N SER A 104 7.43 -3.31 -2.97
CA SER A 104 6.42 -2.52 -2.25
C SER A 104 5.16 -2.28 -3.10
N ILE A 105 5.33 -2.03 -4.41
CA ILE A 105 4.19 -1.85 -5.32
C ILE A 105 3.40 -3.14 -5.48
N ASN A 106 4.06 -4.27 -5.71
CA ASN A 106 3.38 -5.56 -5.89
C ASN A 106 2.58 -5.95 -4.65
N GLU A 107 3.17 -5.85 -3.47
CA GLU A 107 2.50 -6.12 -2.19
C GLU A 107 1.28 -5.21 -1.99
N ALA A 108 1.40 -3.92 -2.27
CA ALA A 108 0.29 -2.97 -2.16
C ALA A 108 -0.85 -3.31 -3.13
N VAL A 109 -0.53 -3.69 -4.36
CA VAL A 109 -1.51 -4.09 -5.38
C VAL A 109 -2.25 -5.36 -4.95
N ASP A 110 -1.53 -6.35 -4.42
CA ASP A 110 -2.13 -7.60 -3.97
C ASP A 110 -3.04 -7.39 -2.75
N LEU A 111 -2.63 -6.56 -1.80
CA LEU A 111 -3.47 -6.16 -0.66
C LEU A 111 -4.74 -5.40 -1.12
N ALA A 112 -4.60 -4.47 -2.06
CA ALA A 112 -5.74 -3.74 -2.60
C ALA A 112 -6.72 -4.67 -3.34
N ARG A 113 -6.22 -5.63 -4.12
CA ARG A 113 -7.06 -6.63 -4.79
C ARG A 113 -7.81 -7.52 -3.80
N LYS A 114 -7.15 -7.92 -2.72
CA LYS A 114 -7.70 -8.85 -1.74
C LYS A 114 -8.71 -8.18 -0.82
N TYR A 115 -8.47 -6.95 -0.40
CA TYR A 115 -9.20 -6.31 0.69
C TYR A 115 -10.00 -5.06 0.29
N SER A 116 -9.94 -4.64 -0.97
CA SER A 116 -10.68 -3.48 -1.48
C SER A 116 -11.59 -3.87 -2.65
N THR A 117 -11.70 -3.04 -3.68
CA THR A 117 -12.55 -3.30 -4.84
C THR A 117 -11.76 -3.93 -5.99
N GLY A 118 -12.47 -4.56 -6.97
CA GLY A 118 -11.81 -5.18 -8.12
C GLY A 118 -10.96 -4.22 -8.98
N GLU A 119 -11.27 -2.93 -8.97
CA GLU A 119 -10.52 -1.90 -9.71
C GLU A 119 -9.36 -1.29 -8.91
N SER A 120 -9.35 -1.52 -7.59
CA SER A 120 -8.35 -0.92 -6.69
C SER A 120 -6.91 -1.29 -7.06
N GLY A 121 -6.66 -2.53 -7.42
CA GLY A 121 -5.33 -2.97 -7.80
C GLY A 121 -4.74 -2.18 -8.97
N ARG A 122 -5.55 -1.89 -10.00
CA ARG A 122 -5.13 -1.09 -11.16
C ARG A 122 -4.85 0.35 -10.77
N PHE A 123 -5.72 0.95 -9.98
CA PHE A 123 -5.55 2.32 -9.50
C PHE A 123 -4.30 2.48 -8.63
N VAL A 124 -4.13 1.60 -7.64
CA VAL A 124 -2.96 1.59 -6.74
C VAL A 124 -1.67 1.42 -7.53
N ASN A 125 -1.63 0.46 -8.47
CA ASN A 125 -0.46 0.25 -9.32
C ASN A 125 -0.11 1.50 -10.12
N GLY A 126 -1.09 2.12 -10.78
CA GLY A 126 -0.86 3.30 -11.61
C GLY A 126 -0.34 4.50 -10.82
N LEU A 127 -0.86 4.73 -9.62
CA LEU A 127 -0.43 5.82 -8.75
C LEU A 127 0.98 5.58 -8.22
N LEU A 128 1.24 4.39 -7.68
CA LEU A 128 2.53 4.05 -7.12
C LEU A 128 3.64 4.02 -8.17
N ASP A 129 3.34 3.55 -9.39
CA ASP A 129 4.30 3.56 -10.49
C ASP A 129 4.70 5.00 -10.89
N ARG A 130 3.78 5.94 -10.87
CA ARG A 130 4.10 7.36 -11.09
C ARG A 130 5.07 7.90 -10.03
N ILE A 131 4.80 7.64 -8.76
CA ILE A 131 5.69 8.05 -7.68
C ILE A 131 7.06 7.39 -7.85
N ARG A 132 7.09 6.09 -8.14
CA ARG A 132 8.33 5.34 -8.38
C ARG A 132 9.21 5.98 -9.46
N THR A 133 8.63 6.44 -10.56
CA THR A 133 9.40 7.03 -11.66
C THR A 133 10.08 8.34 -11.29
N GLU A 134 9.64 9.00 -10.23
CA GLU A 134 10.23 10.24 -9.73
C GLU A 134 11.32 9.99 -8.66
N LEU A 135 11.43 8.74 -8.16
CA LEU A 135 12.45 8.40 -7.17
C LEU A 135 13.84 8.27 -7.79
N PRO A 136 14.89 8.78 -7.13
CA PRO A 136 16.27 8.69 -7.60
C PRO A 136 16.90 7.32 -7.30
N ARG A 137 16.17 6.23 -7.50
CA ARG A 137 16.65 4.87 -7.22
C ARG A 137 16.08 3.85 -8.21
N PRO A 138 16.83 2.75 -8.48
CA PRO A 138 16.37 1.69 -9.36
C PRO A 138 15.11 1.01 -8.82
N ALA A 139 14.23 0.59 -9.73
CA ALA A 139 12.97 -0.06 -9.36
C ALA A 139 13.15 -1.45 -8.72
N ARG A 140 14.18 -2.19 -9.12
CA ARG A 140 14.38 -3.60 -8.78
C ARG A 140 15.59 -3.91 -7.90
N THR A 141 16.46 -2.95 -7.70
CA THR A 141 17.67 -3.16 -6.91
C THR A 141 17.53 -2.40 -5.59
N PRO A 142 17.80 -3.02 -4.45
CA PRO A 142 17.92 -2.31 -3.19
C PRO A 142 19.04 -1.27 -3.30
N ALA A 143 18.91 -0.13 -2.63
CA ALA A 143 20.02 0.78 -2.51
C ALA A 143 21.17 0.10 -1.73
N PRO A 144 22.44 0.35 -2.06
CA PRO A 144 23.54 -0.12 -1.24
C PRO A 144 23.40 0.45 0.18
N PRO A 145 23.82 -0.29 1.21
CA PRO A 145 23.82 0.25 2.56
C PRO A 145 24.62 1.56 2.59
N ALA A 146 24.11 2.52 3.34
CA ALA A 146 24.81 3.77 3.55
C ALA A 146 26.19 3.47 4.19
N ALA A 147 27.21 3.99 3.58
CA ALA A 147 28.59 3.81 4.07
C ALA A 147 28.77 4.46 5.45
#